data_0c238c3e743997dd8180c7b2b565a8c2
#
_entry.id   0c238c3e743997dd8180c7b2b565a8c2
#
_cell.length_a   1.000
_cell.length_b   1.000
_cell.length_c   1.000
_cell.angle_alpha   90.00
_cell.angle_beta   90.00
_cell.angle_gamma   90.00
#
_symmetry.space_group_name_H-M   'P 1'
#
loop_
_entity.id
_entity.type
_entity.pdbx_description
1 polymer ?
#
loop_
_entity_poly.entity_id
_entity_poly.type
_entity_poly.pdbx_seq_one_letter_code
_entity_poly.pdbx_strand_id
1 'polypeptide(L)'
;FNDSEAERGAAQVELIETLLAALDRAKYLEPSRSDRTRQAQSQIVKTAEEHAVSKAGASLYVTDLCKAAGVSERTLEYAFKEVMGLAPVAYLVRLRLHRVRQALLAAPWGSTTVSVEALNWGFWHFGEFTRAYKECFGELPSDTLRREPASSGPAPG
;
A
#
# COMPACT_ATOMS: atom_id res chain seq x y z
N PHE A 1 22.90 -47.79 20.44
CA PHE A 1 23.08 -46.49 19.78
C PHE A 1 22.21 -46.32 18.52
N ASN A 2 21.79 -47.41 17.89
CA ASN A 2 21.03 -47.40 16.62
C ASN A 2 19.50 -47.28 16.80
N ASP A 3 18.94 -47.67 17.97
CA ASP A 3 17.50 -47.62 18.23
C ASP A 3 16.97 -46.17 18.37
N SER A 4 17.74 -45.28 18.96
CA SER A 4 17.33 -43.87 19.18
C SER A 4 17.25 -43.03 17.88
N GLU A 5 18.04 -43.36 16.86
CA GLU A 5 17.96 -42.70 15.56
C GLU A 5 16.76 -43.20 14.74
N ALA A 6 16.46 -44.48 14.81
CA ALA A 6 15.33 -45.10 14.15
C ALA A 6 13.99 -44.56 14.76
N GLU A 7 13.92 -44.43 16.08
CA GLU A 7 12.75 -43.86 16.78
C GLU A 7 12.55 -42.39 16.46
N ARG A 8 13.64 -41.60 16.34
CA ARG A 8 13.54 -40.17 15.92
C ARG A 8 13.08 -40.07 14.47
N GLY A 9 13.55 -40.92 13.58
CA GLY A 9 13.14 -40.96 12.20
C GLY A 9 11.65 -41.32 12.06
N ALA A 10 11.18 -42.31 12.81
CA ALA A 10 9.77 -42.68 12.82
C ALA A 10 8.88 -41.56 13.34
N ALA A 11 9.25 -40.88 14.42
CA ALA A 11 8.53 -39.75 14.98
C ALA A 11 8.47 -38.55 14.01
N GLN A 12 9.57 -38.31 13.24
CA GLN A 12 9.57 -37.26 12.22
C GLN A 12 8.61 -37.58 11.05
N VAL A 13 8.59 -38.80 10.58
CA VAL A 13 7.68 -39.25 9.52
C VAL A 13 6.23 -39.11 9.98
N GLU A 14 5.90 -39.57 11.19
CA GLU A 14 4.54 -39.45 11.76
C GLU A 14 4.10 -37.99 11.91
N LEU A 15 5.01 -37.10 12.32
CA LEU A 15 4.74 -35.67 12.42
C LEU A 15 4.45 -35.06 11.04
N ILE A 16 5.25 -35.41 10.03
CA ILE A 16 5.06 -34.92 8.66
C ILE A 16 3.74 -35.41 8.07
N GLU A 17 3.42 -36.70 8.25
CA GLU A 17 2.15 -37.27 7.81
C GLU A 17 0.96 -36.60 8.49
N THR A 18 1.06 -36.35 9.79
CA THR A 18 0.02 -35.65 10.57
C THR A 18 -0.16 -34.21 10.06
N LEU A 19 0.93 -33.48 9.79
CA LEU A 19 0.89 -32.12 9.23
C LEU A 19 0.30 -32.11 7.83
N LEU A 20 0.68 -33.08 6.98
CA LEU A 20 0.13 -33.18 5.62
C LEU A 20 -1.35 -33.50 5.65
N ALA A 21 -1.80 -34.40 6.51
CA ALA A 21 -3.21 -34.73 6.71
C ALA A 21 -4.01 -33.52 7.24
N ALA A 22 -3.42 -32.72 8.15
CA ALA A 22 -4.03 -31.50 8.67
C ALA A 22 -4.14 -30.42 7.58
N LEU A 23 -3.11 -30.23 6.74
CA LEU A 23 -3.12 -29.31 5.60
C LEU A 23 -4.14 -29.73 4.52
N ASP A 24 -4.24 -31.03 4.25
CA ASP A 24 -5.21 -31.54 3.29
C ASP A 24 -6.65 -31.37 3.78
N ARG A 25 -6.86 -31.58 5.08
CA ARG A 25 -8.17 -31.31 5.71
C ARG A 25 -8.53 -29.83 5.72
N ALA A 26 -7.52 -28.94 5.85
CA ALA A 26 -7.71 -27.49 5.79
C ALA A 26 -8.17 -27.01 4.40
N LYS A 27 -7.79 -27.69 3.31
CA LYS A 27 -8.26 -27.38 1.95
C LYS A 27 -9.76 -27.59 1.77
N TYR A 28 -10.37 -28.47 2.54
CA TYR A 28 -11.80 -28.76 2.49
C TYR A 28 -12.63 -28.00 3.54
N LEU A 29 -11.98 -27.15 4.37
CA LEU A 29 -12.71 -26.26 5.25
C LEU A 29 -13.31 -25.13 4.42
N GLU A 30 -14.63 -25.09 4.35
CA GLU A 30 -15.35 -23.94 3.84
C GLU A 30 -14.92 -22.69 4.63
N PRO A 31 -14.54 -21.59 3.97
CA PRO A 31 -14.16 -20.37 4.66
C PRO A 31 -15.31 -19.91 5.55
N SER A 32 -14.99 -19.52 6.78
CA SER A 32 -15.97 -19.00 7.73
C SER A 32 -16.67 -17.78 7.16
N ARG A 33 -17.84 -17.42 7.69
CA ARG A 33 -18.53 -16.18 7.31
C ARG A 33 -17.65 -14.95 7.52
N SER A 34 -16.83 -14.95 8.58
CA SER A 34 -15.87 -13.90 8.89
C SER A 34 -14.76 -13.83 7.84
N ASP A 35 -14.26 -14.99 7.38
CA ASP A 35 -13.20 -15.02 6.35
C ASP A 35 -13.71 -14.54 5.01
N ARG A 36 -14.94 -14.92 4.62
CA ARG A 36 -15.59 -14.42 3.40
C ARG A 36 -15.78 -12.91 3.43
N THR A 37 -16.19 -12.36 4.59
CA THR A 37 -16.34 -10.91 4.78
C THR A 37 -15.00 -10.19 4.65
N ARG A 38 -13.96 -10.68 5.31
CA ARG A 38 -12.60 -10.12 5.23
C ARG A 38 -12.04 -10.18 3.81
N GLN A 39 -12.26 -11.29 3.11
CA GLN A 39 -11.84 -11.45 1.72
C GLN A 39 -12.58 -10.48 0.79
N ALA A 40 -13.89 -10.28 0.98
CA ALA A 40 -14.66 -9.31 0.23
C ALA A 40 -14.17 -7.88 0.46
N GLN A 41 -13.87 -7.50 1.71
CA GLN A 41 -13.29 -6.20 2.06
C GLN A 41 -11.91 -5.99 1.42
N SER A 42 -11.04 -7.00 1.47
CA SER A 42 -9.73 -6.95 0.83
C SER A 42 -9.84 -6.77 -0.67
N GLN A 43 -10.81 -7.41 -1.32
CA GLN A 43 -11.05 -7.26 -2.76
C GLN A 43 -11.56 -5.85 -3.12
N ILE A 44 -12.44 -5.27 -2.30
CA ILE A 44 -12.91 -3.88 -2.47
C ILE A 44 -11.73 -2.91 -2.41
N VAL A 45 -10.89 -3.03 -1.38
CA VAL A 45 -9.71 -2.16 -1.20
C VAL A 45 -8.74 -2.34 -2.37
N LYS A 46 -8.42 -3.57 -2.75
CA LYS A 46 -7.53 -3.87 -3.88
C LYS A 46 -8.01 -3.23 -5.18
N THR A 47 -9.28 -3.38 -5.52
CA THR A 47 -9.87 -2.78 -6.73
C THR A 47 -9.80 -1.26 -6.69
N ALA A 48 -10.09 -0.65 -5.54
CA ALA A 48 -10.00 0.79 -5.35
C ALA A 48 -8.55 1.31 -5.49
N GLU A 49 -7.58 0.60 -4.90
CA GLU A 49 -6.15 0.92 -5.03
C GLU A 49 -5.64 0.82 -6.47
N GLU A 50 -5.95 -0.27 -7.16
CA GLU A 50 -5.58 -0.46 -8.57
C GLU A 50 -6.13 0.67 -9.44
N HIS A 51 -7.38 1.06 -9.21
CA HIS A 51 -7.97 2.21 -9.90
C HIS A 51 -7.25 3.52 -9.57
N ALA A 52 -6.97 3.78 -8.29
CA ALA A 52 -6.29 4.99 -7.85
C ALA A 52 -4.88 5.11 -8.43
N VAL A 53 -4.14 4.00 -8.47
CA VAL A 53 -2.79 3.96 -9.02
C VAL A 53 -2.79 4.13 -10.54
N SER A 54 -3.76 3.55 -11.25
CA SER A 54 -3.89 3.66 -12.70
C SER A 54 -4.24 5.07 -13.17
N LYS A 55 -4.92 5.87 -12.33
CA LYS A 55 -5.28 7.26 -12.61
C LYS A 55 -4.18 8.20 -12.11
N ALA A 56 -3.25 8.56 -12.98
CA ALA A 56 -2.11 9.42 -12.67
C ALA A 56 -2.46 10.92 -12.49
N GLY A 57 -3.74 11.29 -12.37
CA GLY A 57 -4.17 12.70 -12.33
C GLY A 57 -4.58 13.19 -10.94
N ALA A 58 -4.52 14.52 -10.75
CA ALA A 58 -4.90 15.20 -9.52
C ALA A 58 -6.41 15.12 -9.18
N SER A 59 -7.23 14.70 -10.12
CA SER A 59 -8.70 14.76 -10.04
C SER A 59 -9.35 13.44 -9.58
N LEU A 60 -8.72 12.70 -8.69
CA LEU A 60 -9.26 11.46 -8.16
C LEU A 60 -10.01 11.71 -6.83
N TYR A 61 -11.26 11.31 -6.80
CA TYR A 61 -12.16 11.47 -5.65
C TYR A 61 -12.59 10.12 -5.08
N VAL A 62 -13.09 10.11 -3.84
CA VAL A 62 -13.63 8.90 -3.18
C VAL A 62 -14.76 8.27 -4.01
N THR A 63 -15.58 9.10 -4.66
CA THR A 63 -16.66 8.65 -5.55
C THR A 63 -16.15 7.83 -6.73
N ASP A 64 -14.95 8.10 -7.23
CA ASP A 64 -14.34 7.33 -8.31
C ASP A 64 -13.92 5.94 -7.83
N LEU A 65 -13.42 5.86 -6.59
CA LEU A 65 -13.11 4.59 -5.94
C LEU A 65 -14.36 3.74 -5.70
N CYS A 66 -15.45 4.40 -5.26
CA CYS A 66 -16.75 3.74 -5.09
C CYS A 66 -17.26 3.13 -6.40
N LYS A 67 -17.20 3.90 -7.49
CA LYS A 67 -17.61 3.43 -8.83
C LYS A 67 -16.74 2.26 -9.30
N ALA A 68 -15.44 2.37 -9.13
CA ALA A 68 -14.50 1.31 -9.53
C ALA A 68 -14.72 0.01 -8.77
N ALA A 69 -14.95 0.10 -7.46
CA ALA A 69 -15.19 -1.07 -6.61
C ALA A 69 -16.66 -1.55 -6.62
N GLY A 70 -17.58 -0.79 -7.22
CA GLY A 70 -19.01 -1.13 -7.28
C GLY A 70 -19.71 -1.13 -5.93
N VAL A 71 -19.30 -0.25 -5.01
CA VAL A 71 -19.81 -0.18 -3.63
C VAL A 71 -20.20 1.23 -3.23
N SER A 72 -21.02 1.35 -2.16
CA SER A 72 -21.34 2.62 -1.55
C SER A 72 -20.13 3.21 -0.80
N GLU A 73 -20.15 4.52 -0.56
CA GLU A 73 -19.12 5.20 0.22
C GLU A 73 -18.96 4.61 1.62
N ARG A 74 -20.06 4.32 2.30
CA ARG A 74 -20.06 3.65 3.61
C ARG A 74 -19.36 2.28 3.58
N THR A 75 -19.62 1.49 2.55
CA THR A 75 -18.99 0.17 2.40
C THR A 75 -17.49 0.32 2.13
N LEU A 76 -17.12 1.29 1.30
CA LEU A 76 -15.71 1.61 1.01
C LEU A 76 -14.97 2.06 2.27
N GLU A 77 -15.55 3.00 3.04
CA GLU A 77 -14.97 3.48 4.31
C GLU A 77 -14.73 2.34 5.30
N TYR A 78 -15.73 1.46 5.45
CA TYR A 78 -15.61 0.32 6.34
C TYR A 78 -14.49 -0.64 5.89
N ALA A 79 -14.45 -0.97 4.61
CA ALA A 79 -13.41 -1.85 4.05
C ALA A 79 -12.00 -1.25 4.23
N PHE A 80 -11.82 0.05 3.94
CA PHE A 80 -10.53 0.72 4.12
C PHE A 80 -10.09 0.75 5.58
N LYS A 81 -11.00 1.03 6.52
CA LYS A 81 -10.68 1.00 7.95
C LYS A 81 -10.26 -0.38 8.44
N GLU A 82 -10.98 -1.42 8.02
CA GLU A 82 -10.69 -2.80 8.43
C GLU A 82 -9.40 -3.34 7.82
N VAL A 83 -9.12 -3.03 6.56
CA VAL A 83 -7.95 -3.57 5.85
C VAL A 83 -6.70 -2.72 6.03
N MET A 84 -6.83 -1.39 5.97
CA MET A 84 -5.71 -0.45 5.97
C MET A 84 -5.58 0.39 7.25
N GLY A 85 -6.60 0.39 8.12
CA GLY A 85 -6.63 1.22 9.31
C GLY A 85 -6.81 2.72 9.04
N LEU A 86 -7.19 3.12 7.82
CA LEU A 86 -7.39 4.53 7.46
C LEU A 86 -8.59 4.73 6.54
N ALA A 87 -9.11 5.94 6.49
CA ALA A 87 -10.23 6.29 5.61
C ALA A 87 -9.78 6.46 4.14
N PRO A 88 -10.68 6.24 3.15
CA PRO A 88 -10.37 6.44 1.74
C PRO A 88 -9.83 7.83 1.39
N VAL A 89 -10.37 8.88 2.01
CA VAL A 89 -9.87 10.27 1.85
C VAL A 89 -8.41 10.37 2.27
N ALA A 90 -8.05 9.81 3.43
CA ALA A 90 -6.68 9.84 3.93
C ALA A 90 -5.73 9.04 3.01
N TYR A 91 -6.20 7.93 2.45
CA TYR A 91 -5.46 7.17 1.44
C TYR A 91 -5.16 8.02 0.20
N LEU A 92 -6.17 8.70 -0.35
CA LEU A 92 -5.99 9.56 -1.52
C LEU A 92 -5.04 10.74 -1.26
N VAL A 93 -5.09 11.33 -0.07
CA VAL A 93 -4.15 12.38 0.33
C VAL A 93 -2.72 11.82 0.36
N ARG A 94 -2.49 10.67 0.98
CA ARG A 94 -1.18 10.02 1.02
C ARG A 94 -0.67 9.68 -0.39
N LEU A 95 -1.53 9.16 -1.25
CA LEU A 95 -1.17 8.87 -2.64
C LEU A 95 -0.68 10.13 -3.37
N ARG A 96 -1.40 11.25 -3.23
CA ARG A 96 -1.01 12.53 -3.81
C ARG A 96 0.31 13.05 -3.24
N LEU A 97 0.51 12.95 -1.92
CA LEU A 97 1.79 13.32 -1.27
C LEU A 97 2.97 12.51 -1.84
N HIS A 98 2.79 11.21 -2.04
CA HIS A 98 3.82 10.37 -2.67
C HIS A 98 4.11 10.80 -4.11
N ARG A 99 3.09 11.21 -4.88
CA ARG A 99 3.27 11.72 -6.24
C ARG A 99 4.05 13.05 -6.26
N VAL A 100 3.72 13.98 -5.35
CA VAL A 100 4.50 15.22 -5.19
C VAL A 100 5.94 14.87 -4.85
N ARG A 101 6.18 13.97 -3.90
CA ARG A 101 7.54 13.56 -3.53
C ARG A 101 8.31 12.99 -4.72
N GLN A 102 7.71 12.11 -5.50
CA GLN A 102 8.33 11.54 -6.70
C GLN A 102 8.67 12.64 -7.72
N ALA A 103 7.76 13.60 -7.93
CA ALA A 103 8.00 14.73 -8.84
C ALA A 103 9.16 15.62 -8.36
N LEU A 104 9.21 15.94 -7.05
CA LEU A 104 10.30 16.73 -6.48
C LEU A 104 11.66 16.02 -6.57
N LEU A 105 11.70 14.70 -6.35
CA LEU A 105 12.94 13.91 -6.46
C LEU A 105 13.42 13.74 -7.89
N ALA A 106 12.49 13.68 -8.85
CA ALA A 106 12.81 13.49 -10.27
C ALA A 106 13.11 14.82 -11.01
N ALA A 107 12.76 15.96 -10.42
CA ALA A 107 12.90 17.26 -11.05
C ALA A 107 14.38 17.63 -11.24
N PRO A 108 14.81 18.02 -12.47
CA PRO A 108 16.11 18.62 -12.66
C PRO A 108 16.25 19.91 -11.85
N TRP A 109 17.48 20.24 -11.47
CA TRP A 109 17.76 21.43 -10.68
C TRP A 109 17.16 22.71 -11.33
N GLY A 110 16.37 23.45 -10.55
CA GLY A 110 15.74 24.69 -11.00
C GLY A 110 14.57 24.55 -11.97
N SER A 111 14.14 23.34 -12.31
CA SER A 111 13.05 23.11 -13.28
C SER A 111 11.65 23.26 -12.71
N THR A 112 11.49 23.15 -11.40
CA THR A 112 10.20 23.26 -10.72
C THR A 112 10.33 23.85 -9.31
N THR A 113 9.20 24.10 -8.67
CA THR A 113 9.11 24.55 -7.29
C THR A 113 8.16 23.65 -6.50
N VAL A 114 8.30 23.67 -5.17
CA VAL A 114 7.37 22.95 -4.27
C VAL A 114 5.91 23.35 -4.54
N SER A 115 5.66 24.66 -4.74
CA SER A 115 4.31 25.18 -4.99
C SER A 115 3.72 24.68 -6.29
N VAL A 116 4.51 24.62 -7.36
CA VAL A 116 4.08 24.11 -8.65
C VAL A 116 3.68 22.64 -8.55
N GLU A 117 4.53 21.80 -7.93
CA GLU A 117 4.23 20.38 -7.78
C GLU A 117 3.05 20.14 -6.86
N ALA A 118 2.93 20.87 -5.75
CA ALA A 118 1.77 20.77 -4.88
C ALA A 118 0.46 21.11 -5.61
N LEU A 119 0.43 22.19 -6.37
CA LEU A 119 -0.73 22.57 -7.18
C LEU A 119 -1.07 21.53 -8.26
N ASN A 120 -0.07 21.00 -8.97
CA ASN A 120 -0.25 19.97 -9.99
C ASN A 120 -0.95 18.72 -9.44
N TRP A 121 -0.74 18.41 -8.16
CA TRP A 121 -1.33 17.28 -7.47
C TRP A 121 -2.54 17.64 -6.59
N GLY A 122 -3.11 18.84 -6.77
CA GLY A 122 -4.37 19.25 -6.17
C GLY A 122 -4.28 19.72 -4.72
N PHE A 123 -3.12 20.21 -4.29
CA PHE A 123 -2.97 20.86 -2.98
C PHE A 123 -3.05 22.37 -3.12
N TRP A 124 -4.17 22.93 -2.67
CA TRP A 124 -4.46 24.36 -2.75
C TRP A 124 -4.08 25.14 -1.48
N HIS A 125 -3.96 24.43 -0.34
CA HIS A 125 -3.61 24.99 0.97
C HIS A 125 -2.20 24.59 1.38
N PHE A 126 -1.23 25.45 1.08
CA PHE A 126 0.19 25.11 1.25
C PHE A 126 0.60 24.84 2.70
N GLY A 127 -0.01 25.50 3.70
CA GLY A 127 0.26 25.26 5.10
C GLY A 127 -0.15 23.84 5.52
N GLU A 128 -1.32 23.39 5.12
CA GLU A 128 -1.82 22.03 5.38
C GLU A 128 -1.00 20.99 4.60
N PHE A 129 -0.68 21.29 3.36
CA PHE A 129 0.18 20.43 2.54
C PHE A 129 1.56 20.23 3.18
N THR A 130 2.23 21.30 3.59
CA THR A 130 3.56 21.23 4.20
C THR A 130 3.54 20.41 5.48
N ARG A 131 2.52 20.60 6.32
CA ARG A 131 2.34 19.81 7.54
C ARG A 131 2.12 18.34 7.22
N ALA A 132 1.18 18.02 6.34
CA ALA A 132 0.89 16.65 5.95
C ALA A 132 2.10 15.95 5.30
N TYR A 133 2.86 16.67 4.49
CA TYR A 133 4.08 16.17 3.88
C TYR A 133 5.14 15.83 4.94
N LYS A 134 5.37 16.74 5.89
CA LYS A 134 6.31 16.51 6.99
C LYS A 134 5.89 15.35 7.89
N GLU A 135 4.61 15.23 8.19
CA GLU A 135 4.07 14.10 8.95
C GLU A 135 4.25 12.76 8.21
N CYS A 136 4.08 12.76 6.89
CA CYS A 136 4.21 11.56 6.07
C CYS A 136 5.66 11.11 5.84
N PHE A 137 6.58 12.06 5.63
CA PHE A 137 7.95 11.77 5.17
C PHE A 137 9.05 12.17 6.16
N GLY A 138 8.72 12.85 7.25
CA GLY A 138 9.69 13.29 8.26
C GLY A 138 10.56 14.48 7.84
N GLU A 139 10.36 15.07 6.66
CA GLU A 139 11.11 16.19 6.11
C GLU A 139 10.20 17.20 5.42
N LEU A 140 10.68 18.41 5.17
CA LEU A 140 9.93 19.41 4.43
C LEU A 140 10.01 19.14 2.92
N PRO A 141 8.98 19.54 2.13
CA PRO A 141 9.02 19.41 0.67
C PRO A 141 10.22 20.13 0.04
N SER A 142 10.62 21.26 0.61
CA SER A 142 11.81 22.02 0.19
C SER A 142 13.12 21.26 0.41
N ASP A 143 13.18 20.41 1.45
CA ASP A 143 14.35 19.58 1.72
C ASP A 143 14.44 18.45 0.69
N THR A 144 13.30 17.88 0.34
CA THR A 144 13.23 16.87 -0.73
C THR A 144 13.68 17.44 -2.07
N LEU A 145 13.23 18.66 -2.43
CA LEU A 145 13.59 19.30 -3.71
C LEU A 145 15.08 19.63 -3.79
N ARG A 146 15.73 19.96 -2.66
CA ARG A 146 17.16 20.27 -2.61
C ARG A 146 18.07 19.04 -2.64
N ARG A 147 17.54 17.84 -2.49
CA ARG A 147 18.36 16.63 -2.62
C ARG A 147 18.92 16.53 -4.01
N GLU A 148 20.24 16.36 -4.11
CA GLU A 148 20.86 16.00 -5.38
C GLU A 148 20.29 14.64 -5.82
N PRO A 149 19.89 14.48 -7.10
CA PRO A 149 19.58 13.17 -7.62
C PRO A 149 20.79 12.26 -7.31
N ALA A 150 20.54 11.09 -6.74
CA ALA A 150 21.60 10.14 -6.44
C ALA A 150 22.46 10.00 -7.70
N SER A 151 23.69 10.49 -7.62
CA SER A 151 24.64 10.44 -8.74
C SER A 151 24.77 8.99 -9.13
N SER A 152 24.38 8.67 -10.35
CA SER A 152 24.72 7.40 -10.98
C SER A 152 26.23 7.27 -10.85
N GLY A 153 26.67 6.34 -10.00
CA GLY A 153 28.08 6.08 -9.80
C GLY A 153 28.77 5.87 -11.14
N PRO A 154 30.06 6.22 -11.26
CA PRO A 154 30.78 6.05 -12.50
C PRO A 154 30.68 4.59 -12.94
N ALA A 155 30.30 4.40 -14.20
CA ALA A 155 30.37 3.10 -14.83
C ALA A 155 31.82 2.56 -14.70
N PRO A 156 32.03 1.29 -14.32
CA PRO A 156 33.36 0.73 -14.31
C PRO A 156 33.89 0.71 -15.74
N GLY A 157 35.01 1.43 -15.91
CA GLY A 157 35.77 1.41 -17.16
C GLY A 157 36.48 0.06 -17.40
#